data_cc1fef3e66273f9377a207cdc355d02a
#
_entry.id   cc1fef3e66273f9377a207cdc355d02a
#
_cell.length_a   1.000
_cell.length_b   1.000
_cell.length_c   1.000
_cell.angle_alpha   90.00
_cell.angle_beta   90.00
_cell.angle_gamma   90.00
#
_symmetry.space_group_name_H-M   'P 1'
#
loop_
_entity.id
_entity.type
_entity.pdbx_description
1 polymer ?
#
loop_
_entity_poly.entity_id
_entity_poly.type
_entity_poly.pdbx_seq_one_letter_code
_entity_poly.pdbx_strand_id
1 'polypeptide(L)'
;MSKKNLQEKILPIKCSDKSFQEKWTKGRDLLDFPWSFRWTLAGPPSSGKSTIIKNHIIRANPPYTKVEVCHYDSEGSTEWEDVGATMISTLPDPKQINTSKEKYLLIIEDLNLSTVNKTEKEKIDRLFGYSSSHRGVSIALTAQNPLDVPVGARRMSNVFTIWKQPDLNGLMLMARRCGYKQQDFIEFFKLCKTQHDCITIDCTNMTPAPLRFNGYQLIKKRDELLDDEEEYECD
;
A
#
# COMPACT_ATOMS: atom_id res chain seq x y z
N MET A 1 2.19 40.95 -3.64
CA MET A 1 3.43 40.32 -3.13
C MET A 1 3.84 39.23 -4.09
N SER A 2 5.01 39.35 -4.70
CA SER A 2 5.50 38.47 -5.76
C SER A 2 5.84 37.09 -5.21
N LYS A 3 5.52 36.00 -5.98
CA LYS A 3 5.86 34.59 -5.65
C LYS A 3 7.37 34.40 -5.32
N LYS A 4 8.23 35.28 -5.79
CA LYS A 4 9.67 35.28 -5.51
C LYS A 4 10.01 35.45 -4.02
N ASN A 5 9.24 36.25 -3.28
CA ASN A 5 9.52 36.54 -1.86
C ASN A 5 9.10 35.41 -0.89
N LEU A 6 8.38 34.39 -1.33
CA LEU A 6 8.03 33.25 -0.48
C LEU A 6 9.12 32.17 -0.46
N GLN A 7 9.83 32.00 -1.59
CA GLN A 7 10.89 30.98 -1.68
C GLN A 7 12.13 31.34 -0.85
N GLU A 8 12.44 32.62 -0.68
CA GLU A 8 13.60 33.08 0.12
C GLU A 8 13.42 32.86 1.65
N LYS A 9 12.20 32.58 2.11
CA LYS A 9 11.90 32.35 3.54
C LYS A 9 11.86 30.88 3.95
N ILE A 10 12.04 29.94 3.03
CA ILE A 10 12.05 28.50 3.33
C ILE A 10 13.45 28.12 3.78
N LEU A 11 13.63 27.89 5.07
CA LEU A 11 14.87 27.34 5.60
C LEU A 11 15.06 25.89 5.17
N PRO A 12 16.26 25.50 4.73
CA PRO A 12 16.52 24.10 4.36
C PRO A 12 16.40 23.20 5.58
N ILE A 13 15.56 22.18 5.48
CA ILE A 13 15.38 21.16 6.52
C ILE A 13 16.52 20.15 6.40
N LYS A 14 17.27 19.94 7.48
CA LYS A 14 18.24 18.84 7.55
C LYS A 14 17.49 17.54 7.77
N CYS A 15 17.56 16.63 6.80
CA CYS A 15 17.12 15.25 7.00
C CYS A 15 18.05 14.55 7.98
N SER A 16 17.52 14.00 9.05
CA SER A 16 18.30 13.40 10.14
C SER A 16 18.84 12.01 9.80
N ASP A 17 18.37 11.33 8.78
CA ASP A 17 18.86 9.99 8.46
C ASP A 17 18.64 9.62 6.99
N LYS A 18 19.69 9.82 6.18
CA LYS A 18 19.69 9.38 4.77
C LYS A 18 20.03 7.89 4.62
N SER A 19 20.72 7.30 5.60
CA SER A 19 21.31 5.97 5.46
C SER A 19 20.29 4.84 5.38
N PHE A 20 19.14 5.01 6.03
CA PHE A 20 18.10 3.97 6.07
C PHE A 20 17.27 3.92 4.78
N GLN A 21 16.94 5.08 4.22
CA GLN A 21 16.18 5.15 2.97
C GLN A 21 17.03 4.76 1.75
N GLU A 22 18.31 5.17 1.71
CA GLU A 22 19.20 4.88 0.57
C GLU A 22 19.48 3.39 0.41
N LYS A 23 19.48 2.62 1.49
CA LYS A 23 19.78 1.17 1.45
C LYS A 23 18.73 0.37 0.69
N TRP A 24 17.47 0.80 0.71
CA TRP A 24 16.34 0.03 0.22
C TRP A 24 15.56 0.70 -0.92
N THR A 25 15.84 1.96 -1.24
CA THR A 25 15.18 2.70 -2.32
C THR A 25 15.87 2.59 -3.67
N LYS A 26 17.07 2.00 -3.73
CA LYS A 26 17.70 1.67 -5.00
C LYS A 26 16.96 0.50 -5.66
N GLY A 27 16.13 0.83 -6.64
CA GLY A 27 15.35 -0.14 -7.38
C GLY A 27 14.02 -0.45 -6.70
N ARG A 28 13.07 0.45 -6.85
CA ARG A 28 11.68 0.09 -6.65
C ARG A 28 11.38 -1.10 -7.57
N ASP A 29 10.56 -2.03 -7.10
CA ASP A 29 10.14 -3.17 -7.91
C ASP A 29 9.26 -2.73 -9.10
N LEU A 30 8.78 -3.68 -9.88
CA LEU A 30 7.88 -3.37 -11.01
C LEU A 30 6.57 -2.71 -10.58
N LEU A 31 6.19 -2.82 -9.30
CA LEU A 31 5.05 -2.12 -8.73
C LEU A 31 5.42 -0.73 -8.25
N ASP A 32 6.72 -0.37 -8.26
CA ASP A 32 7.25 0.91 -7.83
C ASP A 32 6.76 1.32 -6.43
N PHE A 33 6.70 0.35 -5.51
CA PHE A 33 6.26 0.59 -4.14
C PHE A 33 7.36 1.23 -3.30
N PRO A 34 6.99 2.17 -2.40
CA PRO A 34 7.93 2.76 -1.48
C PRO A 34 8.44 1.73 -0.46
N TRP A 35 9.66 1.85 -0.02
CA TRP A 35 10.16 1.13 1.15
C TRP A 35 10.11 2.06 2.37
N SER A 36 9.60 1.69 3.49
CA SER A 36 8.71 0.58 3.81
C SER A 36 7.27 1.01 3.53
N PHE A 37 6.49 0.17 2.94
CA PHE A 37 5.09 0.50 2.68
C PHE A 37 4.14 -0.01 3.78
N ARG A 38 2.99 0.62 3.83
CA ARG A 38 1.82 0.21 4.60
C ARG A 38 0.66 0.08 3.61
N TRP A 39 0.43 -1.14 3.21
CA TRP A 39 -0.47 -1.47 2.13
C TRP A 39 -1.79 -2.02 2.66
N THR A 40 -2.89 -1.39 2.29
CA THR A 40 -4.25 -1.88 2.55
C THR A 40 -4.84 -2.39 1.24
N LEU A 41 -5.26 -3.67 1.27
CA LEU A 41 -5.95 -4.32 0.16
C LEU A 41 -7.39 -4.59 0.57
N ALA A 42 -8.36 -3.99 -0.14
CA ALA A 42 -9.77 -4.12 0.20
C ALA A 42 -10.58 -4.61 -0.99
N GLY A 43 -11.18 -5.77 -0.85
CA GLY A 43 -11.97 -6.41 -1.90
C GLY A 43 -12.70 -7.65 -1.41
N PRO A 44 -13.77 -8.06 -2.12
CA PRO A 44 -14.56 -9.23 -1.75
C PRO A 44 -13.71 -10.51 -1.68
N PRO A 45 -14.22 -11.59 -1.08
CA PRO A 45 -13.58 -12.89 -1.14
C PRO A 45 -13.28 -13.30 -2.59
N SER A 46 -12.20 -14.04 -2.79
CA SER A 46 -11.74 -14.55 -4.10
C SER A 46 -11.48 -13.47 -5.16
N SER A 47 -11.29 -12.20 -4.76
CA SER A 47 -10.99 -11.11 -5.70
C SER A 47 -9.53 -11.09 -6.19
N GLY A 48 -8.62 -11.85 -5.56
CA GLY A 48 -7.21 -11.91 -5.93
C GLY A 48 -6.27 -11.09 -5.04
N LYS A 49 -6.67 -10.76 -3.79
CA LYS A 49 -5.84 -10.04 -2.82
C LYS A 49 -4.50 -10.72 -2.59
N SER A 50 -4.52 -12.00 -2.20
CA SER A 50 -3.31 -12.80 -1.98
C SER A 50 -2.47 -12.92 -3.25
N THR A 51 -3.11 -13.07 -4.42
CA THR A 51 -2.41 -13.16 -5.71
C THR A 51 -1.58 -11.90 -6.00
N ILE A 52 -2.12 -10.71 -5.75
CA ILE A 52 -1.37 -9.45 -5.95
C ILE A 52 -0.19 -9.36 -4.97
N ILE A 53 -0.39 -9.73 -3.70
CA ILE A 53 0.69 -9.72 -2.71
C ILE A 53 1.80 -10.70 -3.10
N LYS A 54 1.47 -11.93 -3.53
CA LYS A 54 2.45 -12.91 -4.02
C LYS A 54 3.24 -12.39 -5.21
N ASN A 55 2.57 -11.79 -6.19
CA ASN A 55 3.24 -11.15 -7.32
C ASN A 55 4.20 -10.05 -6.88
N HIS A 56 3.83 -9.26 -5.86
CA HIS A 56 4.72 -8.27 -5.28
C HIS A 56 5.95 -8.91 -4.62
N ILE A 57 5.78 -10.01 -3.87
CA ILE A 57 6.89 -10.74 -3.24
C ILE A 57 7.89 -11.25 -4.29
N ILE A 58 7.37 -11.92 -5.33
CA ILE A 58 8.19 -12.53 -6.40
C ILE A 58 8.98 -11.46 -7.19
N ARG A 59 8.40 -10.28 -7.35
CA ARG A 59 8.99 -9.19 -8.16
C ARG A 59 9.77 -8.16 -7.35
N ALA A 60 9.80 -8.31 -6.03
CA ALA A 60 10.53 -7.40 -5.15
C ALA A 60 12.03 -7.38 -5.45
N ASN A 61 12.61 -6.18 -5.62
CA ASN A 61 14.04 -6.01 -5.83
C ASN A 61 14.57 -4.90 -4.89
N PRO A 62 15.49 -5.22 -3.96
CA PRO A 62 15.97 -6.56 -3.61
C PRO A 62 14.85 -7.45 -3.04
N PRO A 63 14.98 -8.79 -3.07
CA PRO A 63 13.97 -9.71 -2.55
C PRO A 63 13.77 -9.57 -1.04
N TYR A 64 12.61 -9.98 -0.56
CA TYR A 64 12.36 -10.09 0.88
C TYR A 64 13.20 -11.22 1.45
N THR A 65 13.81 -10.97 2.61
CA THR A 65 14.57 -11.98 3.37
C THR A 65 13.70 -12.65 4.43
N LYS A 66 12.58 -12.01 4.78
CA LYS A 66 11.60 -12.54 5.73
C LYS A 66 10.19 -12.15 5.29
N VAL A 67 9.32 -13.14 5.16
CA VAL A 67 7.89 -12.94 4.90
C VAL A 67 7.12 -13.72 5.96
N GLU A 68 6.27 -13.06 6.71
CA GLU A 68 5.36 -13.69 7.68
C GLU A 68 3.92 -13.34 7.33
N VAL A 69 3.04 -14.35 7.41
CA VAL A 69 1.60 -14.22 7.20
C VAL A 69 0.87 -14.54 8.49
N CYS A 70 0.25 -13.52 9.08
CA CYS A 70 -0.63 -13.68 10.22
C CYS A 70 -2.03 -14.02 9.73
N HIS A 71 -2.43 -15.27 9.96
CA HIS A 71 -3.70 -15.84 9.53
C HIS A 71 -4.33 -16.63 10.68
N TYR A 72 -5.67 -16.61 10.81
CA TYR A 72 -6.36 -17.32 11.88
C TYR A 72 -6.19 -18.86 11.79
N ASP A 73 -6.07 -19.39 10.57
CA ASP A 73 -5.81 -20.81 10.28
C ASP A 73 -4.37 -20.98 9.77
N SER A 74 -3.41 -20.73 10.65
CA SER A 74 -1.99 -20.77 10.29
C SER A 74 -1.44 -22.20 10.09
N GLU A 75 -2.12 -23.22 10.60
CA GLU A 75 -1.66 -24.62 10.52
C GLU A 75 -2.25 -25.34 9.29
N GLY A 76 -3.45 -24.94 8.84
CA GLY A 76 -4.16 -25.59 7.73
C GLY A 76 -3.91 -24.97 6.36
N SER A 77 -3.39 -23.75 6.30
CA SER A 77 -3.23 -23.03 5.04
C SER A 77 -1.88 -23.28 4.39
N THR A 78 -1.89 -23.86 3.19
CA THR A 78 -0.70 -24.03 2.32
C THR A 78 -0.59 -22.92 1.26
N GLU A 79 -1.49 -21.94 1.28
CA GLU A 79 -1.59 -20.93 0.24
C GLU A 79 -0.30 -20.14 0.00
N TRP A 80 0.52 -19.94 1.04
CA TRP A 80 1.70 -19.07 1.00
C TRP A 80 3.04 -19.81 0.89
N GLU A 81 3.02 -21.16 0.78
CA GLU A 81 4.23 -21.97 0.69
C GLU A 81 5.07 -21.69 -0.56
N ASP A 82 4.41 -21.41 -1.68
CA ASP A 82 5.02 -21.11 -2.98
C ASP A 82 5.90 -19.86 -3.01
N VAL A 83 5.72 -18.96 -2.05
CA VAL A 83 6.54 -17.74 -1.89
C VAL A 83 7.45 -17.78 -0.67
N GLY A 84 7.56 -18.93 -0.02
CA GLY A 84 8.45 -19.13 1.14
C GLY A 84 8.05 -18.32 2.38
N ALA A 85 6.77 -18.01 2.53
CA ALA A 85 6.28 -17.28 3.69
C ALA A 85 6.10 -18.20 4.91
N THR A 86 6.35 -17.66 6.10
CA THR A 86 6.11 -18.34 7.37
C THR A 86 4.73 -17.96 7.90
N MET A 87 3.90 -18.96 8.17
CA MET A 87 2.58 -18.73 8.79
C MET A 87 2.71 -18.50 10.29
N ILE A 88 2.00 -17.51 10.81
CA ILE A 88 1.92 -17.21 12.25
C ILE A 88 0.47 -17.03 12.67
N SER A 89 0.09 -17.57 13.84
CA SER A 89 -1.27 -17.51 14.37
C SER A 89 -1.61 -16.23 15.11
N THR A 90 -0.60 -15.44 15.48
CA THR A 90 -0.79 -14.22 16.28
C THR A 90 0.04 -13.07 15.72
N LEU A 91 -0.48 -11.84 15.87
CA LEU A 91 0.26 -10.63 15.50
C LEU A 91 1.58 -10.54 16.29
N PRO A 92 2.72 -10.31 15.63
CA PRO A 92 3.99 -10.15 16.32
C PRO A 92 3.96 -8.95 17.27
N ASP A 93 4.74 -9.04 18.36
CA ASP A 93 4.91 -7.90 19.27
C ASP A 93 5.73 -6.80 18.55
N PRO A 94 5.16 -5.60 18.35
CA PRO A 94 5.87 -4.48 17.73
C PRO A 94 7.22 -4.14 18.36
N LYS A 95 7.39 -4.44 19.65
CA LYS A 95 8.64 -4.17 20.39
C LYS A 95 9.74 -5.18 20.09
N GLN A 96 9.37 -6.40 19.73
CA GLN A 96 10.31 -7.51 19.50
C GLN A 96 10.77 -7.62 18.04
N ILE A 97 10.15 -6.89 17.13
CA ILE A 97 10.55 -6.90 15.73
C ILE A 97 11.97 -6.31 15.60
N ASN A 98 12.89 -7.12 15.10
CA ASN A 98 14.24 -6.69 14.77
C ASN A 98 14.48 -6.87 13.27
N THR A 99 14.73 -5.77 12.57
CA THR A 99 14.93 -5.74 11.13
C THR A 99 16.32 -5.24 10.73
N SER A 100 17.26 -5.18 11.66
CA SER A 100 18.60 -4.61 11.40
C SER A 100 19.34 -5.27 10.21
N LYS A 101 18.96 -6.51 9.85
CA LYS A 101 19.54 -7.29 8.75
C LYS A 101 18.52 -7.85 7.76
N GLU A 102 17.23 -7.55 7.93
CA GLU A 102 16.14 -8.20 7.18
C GLU A 102 15.34 -7.20 6.37
N LYS A 103 15.03 -7.55 5.14
CA LYS A 103 13.94 -6.93 4.38
C LYS A 103 12.68 -7.71 4.72
N TYR A 104 11.89 -7.19 5.66
CA TYR A 104 10.77 -7.89 6.26
C TYR A 104 9.42 -7.40 5.71
N LEU A 105 8.59 -8.35 5.29
CA LEU A 105 7.18 -8.15 4.94
C LEU A 105 6.30 -8.91 5.92
N LEU A 106 5.43 -8.21 6.61
CA LEU A 106 4.35 -8.76 7.42
C LEU A 106 3.03 -8.64 6.65
N ILE A 107 2.36 -9.78 6.45
CA ILE A 107 1.04 -9.85 5.83
C ILE A 107 0.03 -10.17 6.95
N ILE A 108 -1.03 -9.39 7.03
CA ILE A 108 -2.14 -9.61 7.96
C ILE A 108 -3.35 -9.96 7.11
N GLU A 109 -3.72 -11.23 7.11
CA GLU A 109 -4.74 -11.77 6.22
C GLU A 109 -5.89 -12.42 6.98
N ASP A 110 -7.09 -12.21 6.46
CA ASP A 110 -8.35 -12.82 6.93
C ASP A 110 -8.63 -12.69 8.44
N LEU A 111 -8.02 -11.72 9.11
CA LEU A 111 -8.48 -11.33 10.42
C LEU A 111 -9.86 -10.70 10.30
N ASN A 112 -10.81 -11.17 11.10
CA ASN A 112 -12.10 -10.50 11.20
C ASN A 112 -11.93 -9.14 11.92
N LEU A 113 -11.52 -8.12 11.15
CA LEU A 113 -11.16 -6.80 11.67
C LEU A 113 -12.31 -6.10 12.40
N SER A 114 -13.56 -6.49 12.12
CA SER A 114 -14.73 -5.95 12.80
C SER A 114 -14.85 -6.46 14.24
N THR A 115 -14.40 -7.69 14.51
CA THR A 115 -14.48 -8.35 15.82
C THR A 115 -13.17 -8.34 16.61
N VAL A 116 -12.09 -7.86 16.01
CA VAL A 116 -10.77 -7.74 16.66
C VAL A 116 -10.90 -6.90 17.94
N ASN A 117 -10.38 -7.42 19.02
CA ASN A 117 -10.44 -6.75 20.32
C ASN A 117 -9.57 -5.47 20.37
N LYS A 118 -9.73 -4.67 21.41
CA LYS A 118 -9.01 -3.39 21.57
C LYS A 118 -7.49 -3.57 21.55
N THR A 119 -6.98 -4.61 22.21
CA THR A 119 -5.54 -4.88 22.32
C THR A 119 -4.93 -5.21 20.96
N GLU A 120 -5.62 -6.00 20.15
CA GLU A 120 -5.16 -6.34 18.80
C GLU A 120 -5.24 -5.12 17.85
N LYS A 121 -6.29 -4.30 17.96
CA LYS A 121 -6.35 -3.01 17.22
C LYS A 121 -5.17 -2.11 17.58
N GLU A 122 -4.81 -2.00 18.85
CA GLU A 122 -3.63 -1.24 19.29
C GLU A 122 -2.32 -1.84 18.77
N LYS A 123 -2.21 -3.18 18.68
CA LYS A 123 -1.05 -3.83 18.04
C LYS A 123 -0.95 -3.49 16.57
N ILE A 124 -2.06 -3.59 15.82
CA ILE A 124 -2.11 -3.22 14.39
C ILE A 124 -1.68 -1.76 14.22
N ASP A 125 -2.23 -0.85 15.00
CA ASP A 125 -1.88 0.57 14.92
C ASP A 125 -0.38 0.81 15.22
N ARG A 126 0.21 0.09 16.19
CA ARG A 126 1.64 0.19 16.49
C ARG A 126 2.52 -0.41 15.38
N LEU A 127 2.09 -1.51 14.78
CA LEU A 127 2.77 -2.10 13.62
C LEU A 127 2.80 -1.10 12.46
N PHE A 128 1.65 -0.53 12.11
CA PHE A 128 1.54 0.46 11.02
C PHE A 128 2.28 1.77 11.32
N GLY A 129 2.20 2.27 12.54
CA GLY A 129 2.86 3.51 12.93
C GLY A 129 4.34 3.31 13.20
N TYR A 130 4.67 2.58 14.27
CA TYR A 130 6.03 2.49 14.78
C TYR A 130 6.91 1.51 14.01
N SER A 131 6.46 0.25 13.85
CA SER A 131 7.32 -0.79 13.26
C SER A 131 7.61 -0.52 11.79
N SER A 132 6.63 -0.05 11.03
CA SER A 132 6.86 0.31 9.63
C SER A 132 7.81 1.50 9.50
N SER A 133 7.60 2.60 10.23
CA SER A 133 8.37 3.83 10.04
C SER A 133 9.75 3.81 10.70
N HIS A 134 9.88 3.17 11.88
CA HIS A 134 11.15 3.19 12.64
C HIS A 134 11.98 1.92 12.51
N ARG A 135 11.36 0.81 12.11
CA ARG A 135 12.04 -0.48 11.94
C ARG A 135 12.04 -1.01 10.52
N GLY A 136 11.47 -0.27 9.57
CA GLY A 136 11.50 -0.61 8.16
C GLY A 136 10.70 -1.86 7.79
N VAL A 137 9.64 -2.18 8.54
CA VAL A 137 8.75 -3.30 8.22
C VAL A 137 7.76 -2.86 7.15
N SER A 138 7.71 -3.57 6.03
CA SER A 138 6.60 -3.44 5.10
C SER A 138 5.41 -4.25 5.60
N ILE A 139 4.21 -3.70 5.51
CA ILE A 139 3.00 -4.33 6.02
C ILE A 139 1.94 -4.35 4.91
N ALA A 140 1.36 -5.52 4.67
CA ALA A 140 0.16 -5.68 3.84
C ALA A 140 -1.00 -6.15 4.73
N LEU A 141 -2.14 -5.46 4.67
CA LEU A 141 -3.34 -5.79 5.42
C LEU A 141 -4.48 -6.03 4.43
N THR A 142 -5.06 -7.23 4.45
CA THR A 142 -6.24 -7.54 3.64
C THR A 142 -7.52 -7.31 4.43
N ALA A 143 -8.55 -6.83 3.73
CA ALA A 143 -9.89 -6.63 4.27
C ALA A 143 -10.94 -6.88 3.19
N GLN A 144 -12.15 -7.18 3.58
CA GLN A 144 -13.27 -7.32 2.63
C GLN A 144 -13.82 -5.95 2.21
N ASN A 145 -13.84 -4.99 3.12
CA ASN A 145 -14.28 -3.62 2.86
C ASN A 145 -13.25 -2.61 3.43
N PRO A 146 -12.97 -1.48 2.74
CA PRO A 146 -12.09 -0.43 3.27
C PRO A 146 -12.51 0.11 4.64
N LEU A 147 -13.80 0.06 4.97
CA LEU A 147 -14.32 0.54 6.24
C LEU A 147 -14.05 -0.42 7.41
N ASP A 148 -13.81 -1.71 7.13
CA ASP A 148 -13.48 -2.71 8.15
C ASP A 148 -12.07 -2.51 8.71
N VAL A 149 -11.18 -1.90 7.91
CA VAL A 149 -9.80 -1.62 8.34
C VAL A 149 -9.80 -0.66 9.52
N PRO A 150 -9.08 -0.97 10.61
CA PRO A 150 -8.94 -0.08 11.76
C PRO A 150 -8.57 1.34 11.33
N VAL A 151 -9.22 2.34 11.93
CA VAL A 151 -9.06 3.75 11.52
C VAL A 151 -7.60 4.20 11.56
N GLY A 152 -6.85 3.76 12.58
CA GLY A 152 -5.43 4.06 12.71
C GLY A 152 -4.61 3.49 11.56
N ALA A 153 -4.74 2.19 11.29
CA ALA A 153 -4.05 1.52 10.18
C ALA A 153 -4.40 2.16 8.82
N ARG A 154 -5.70 2.41 8.57
CA ARG A 154 -6.16 3.08 7.35
C ARG A 154 -5.59 4.49 7.17
N ARG A 155 -5.47 5.26 8.26
CA ARG A 155 -4.85 6.61 8.22
C ARG A 155 -3.36 6.57 7.94
N MET A 156 -2.68 5.54 8.42
CA MET A 156 -1.24 5.36 8.26
C MET A 156 -0.85 4.63 6.97
N SER A 157 -1.81 3.99 6.28
CA SER A 157 -1.56 3.36 4.98
C SER A 157 -1.13 4.39 3.95
N ASN A 158 -0.13 4.04 3.16
CA ASN A 158 0.41 4.85 2.08
C ASN A 158 0.27 4.20 0.70
N VAL A 159 -0.14 2.92 0.65
CA VAL A 159 -0.54 2.22 -0.57
C VAL A 159 -1.91 1.57 -0.34
N PHE A 160 -2.76 1.65 -1.34
CA PHE A 160 -4.08 1.02 -1.32
C PHE A 160 -4.29 0.24 -2.61
N THR A 161 -4.87 -0.97 -2.49
CA THR A 161 -5.43 -1.68 -3.64
C THR A 161 -6.88 -1.98 -3.35
N ILE A 162 -7.76 -1.54 -4.24
CA ILE A 162 -9.21 -1.60 -4.05
C ILE A 162 -9.84 -2.28 -5.26
N TRP A 163 -10.61 -3.30 -5.00
CA TRP A 163 -11.49 -3.94 -5.98
C TRP A 163 -12.81 -3.21 -6.05
N LYS A 164 -13.48 -3.34 -7.19
CA LYS A 164 -14.81 -2.77 -7.34
C LYS A 164 -15.75 -3.34 -6.28
N GLN A 165 -16.43 -2.46 -5.57
CA GLN A 165 -17.34 -2.81 -4.48
C GLN A 165 -18.68 -2.12 -4.66
N PRO A 166 -19.78 -2.71 -4.18
CA PRO A 166 -21.06 -2.06 -4.18
C PRO A 166 -21.15 -0.90 -3.16
N ASP A 167 -20.28 -0.90 -2.12
CA ASP A 167 -20.23 0.17 -1.11
C ASP A 167 -19.53 1.41 -1.65
N LEU A 168 -20.33 2.35 -2.14
CA LEU A 168 -19.84 3.64 -2.63
C LEU A 168 -19.24 4.52 -1.52
N ASN A 169 -19.65 4.36 -0.24
CA ASN A 169 -19.11 5.15 0.85
C ASN A 169 -17.64 4.83 1.09
N GLY A 170 -17.27 3.55 1.03
CA GLY A 170 -15.89 3.11 1.11
C GLY A 170 -15.04 3.70 -0.01
N LEU A 171 -15.54 3.68 -1.26
CA LEU A 171 -14.85 4.27 -2.41
C LEU A 171 -14.71 5.80 -2.28
N MET A 172 -15.74 6.50 -1.86
CA MET A 172 -15.71 7.96 -1.65
C MET A 172 -14.74 8.37 -0.54
N LEU A 173 -14.63 7.56 0.51
CA LEU A 173 -13.65 7.78 1.57
C LEU A 173 -12.22 7.67 1.02
N MET A 174 -11.98 6.68 0.17
CA MET A 174 -10.67 6.48 -0.46
C MET A 174 -10.33 7.57 -1.45
N ALA A 175 -11.28 8.04 -2.26
CA ALA A 175 -11.10 9.17 -3.15
C ALA A 175 -10.55 10.40 -2.41
N ARG A 176 -11.20 10.80 -1.31
CA ARG A 176 -10.75 11.93 -0.47
C ARG A 176 -9.34 11.71 0.08
N ARG A 177 -9.03 10.49 0.50
CA ARG A 177 -7.71 10.14 1.05
C ARG A 177 -6.60 10.29 0.02
N CYS A 178 -6.89 10.01 -1.25
CA CYS A 178 -5.94 10.00 -2.35
C CYS A 178 -5.91 11.33 -3.15
N GLY A 179 -6.68 12.34 -2.72
CA GLY A 179 -6.71 13.65 -3.36
C GLY A 179 -7.56 13.75 -4.63
N TYR A 180 -8.46 12.79 -4.83
CA TYR A 180 -9.39 12.79 -5.99
C TYR A 180 -10.75 13.37 -5.64
N LYS A 181 -11.40 13.99 -6.62
CA LYS A 181 -12.86 14.25 -6.57
C LYS A 181 -13.58 12.90 -6.62
N GLN A 182 -14.63 12.76 -5.83
CA GLN A 182 -15.35 11.49 -5.69
C GLN A 182 -15.88 10.94 -7.02
N GLN A 183 -16.42 11.81 -7.86
CA GLN A 183 -16.95 11.42 -9.18
C GLN A 183 -15.85 10.90 -10.11
N ASP A 184 -14.74 11.63 -10.19
CA ASP A 184 -13.59 11.22 -11.02
C ASP A 184 -13.01 9.88 -10.55
N PHE A 185 -12.95 9.68 -9.23
CA PHE A 185 -12.44 8.44 -8.66
C PHE A 185 -13.33 7.24 -8.99
N ILE A 186 -14.65 7.40 -8.91
CA ILE A 186 -15.61 6.34 -9.27
C ILE A 186 -15.50 5.98 -10.75
N GLU A 187 -15.24 6.94 -11.64
CA GLU A 187 -15.06 6.70 -13.08
C GLU A 187 -13.92 5.71 -13.35
N PHE A 188 -12.81 5.75 -12.59
CA PHE A 188 -11.72 4.79 -12.74
C PHE A 188 -12.18 3.34 -12.52
N PHE A 189 -13.14 3.10 -11.64
CA PHE A 189 -13.69 1.77 -11.42
C PHE A 189 -14.57 1.26 -12.57
N LYS A 190 -14.90 2.08 -13.56
CA LYS A 190 -15.51 1.62 -14.82
C LYS A 190 -14.53 0.80 -15.66
N LEU A 191 -13.22 0.94 -15.45
CA LEU A 191 -12.19 0.10 -16.07
C LEU A 191 -12.26 -1.34 -15.53
N CYS A 192 -12.69 -1.52 -14.29
CA CYS A 192 -12.83 -2.83 -13.68
C CYS A 192 -14.03 -3.56 -14.27
N LYS A 193 -13.78 -4.56 -15.13
CA LYS A 193 -14.80 -5.35 -15.83
C LYS A 193 -15.04 -6.70 -15.17
N THR A 194 -14.01 -7.26 -14.53
CA THR A 194 -14.04 -8.56 -13.86
C THR A 194 -13.95 -8.40 -12.34
N GLN A 195 -14.24 -9.47 -11.61
CA GLN A 195 -14.10 -9.50 -10.16
C GLN A 195 -12.64 -9.40 -9.69
N HIS A 196 -11.69 -9.67 -10.58
CA HIS A 196 -10.26 -9.64 -10.26
C HIS A 196 -9.61 -8.29 -10.57
N ASP A 197 -10.31 -7.41 -11.27
CA ASP A 197 -9.80 -6.09 -11.60
C ASP A 197 -9.77 -5.17 -10.38
N CYS A 198 -8.67 -4.46 -10.21
CA CYS A 198 -8.46 -3.58 -9.08
C CYS A 198 -7.72 -2.30 -9.47
N ILE A 199 -7.84 -1.30 -8.61
CA ILE A 199 -7.08 -0.05 -8.69
C ILE A 199 -6.11 0.01 -7.53
N THR A 200 -4.81 0.15 -7.84
CA THR A 200 -3.76 0.40 -6.85
C THR A 200 -3.38 1.88 -6.83
N ILE A 201 -3.23 2.43 -5.65
CA ILE A 201 -3.04 3.86 -5.39
C ILE A 201 -1.80 4.02 -4.51
N ASP A 202 -0.79 4.74 -4.99
CA ASP A 202 0.39 5.10 -4.22
C ASP A 202 0.26 6.53 -3.69
N CYS A 203 0.03 6.69 -2.40
CA CYS A 203 -0.15 7.98 -1.74
C CYS A 203 1.18 8.60 -1.25
N THR A 204 2.34 8.11 -1.70
CA THR A 204 3.63 8.58 -1.21
C THR A 204 4.22 9.73 -2.03
N ASN A 205 3.84 9.87 -3.29
CA ASN A 205 4.53 10.75 -4.23
C ASN A 205 3.83 12.08 -4.51
N MET A 206 2.56 12.05 -4.88
CA MET A 206 1.87 13.23 -5.42
C MET A 206 0.43 13.32 -4.93
N THR A 207 -0.17 14.50 -5.07
CA THR A 207 -1.60 14.71 -4.91
C THR A 207 -2.12 15.35 -6.20
N PRO A 208 -3.05 14.69 -6.92
CA PRO A 208 -3.63 13.38 -6.63
C PRO A 208 -2.65 12.22 -6.76
N ALA A 209 -2.84 11.16 -5.94
CA ALA A 209 -1.98 10.01 -5.93
C ALA A 209 -2.07 9.22 -7.26
N PRO A 210 -0.94 8.71 -7.81
CA PRO A 210 -0.97 7.92 -9.04
C PRO A 210 -1.84 6.66 -8.89
N LEU A 211 -2.61 6.35 -9.93
CA LEU A 211 -3.48 5.19 -9.99
C LEU A 211 -2.91 4.17 -10.97
N ARG A 212 -2.99 2.90 -10.61
CA ARG A 212 -2.56 1.78 -11.46
C ARG A 212 -3.66 0.75 -11.56
N PHE A 213 -3.97 0.35 -12.78
CA PHE A 213 -4.89 -0.76 -13.04
C PHE A 213 -4.17 -2.09 -12.83
N ASN A 214 -4.78 -3.00 -12.09
CA ASN A 214 -4.25 -4.33 -11.76
C ASN A 214 -2.82 -4.31 -11.19
N GLY A 215 -2.49 -3.25 -10.45
CA GLY A 215 -1.21 -3.09 -9.77
C GLY A 215 -0.04 -2.59 -10.63
N TYR A 216 -0.16 -2.63 -11.96
CA TYR A 216 0.97 -2.38 -12.87
C TYR A 216 0.76 -1.23 -13.83
N GLN A 217 -0.40 -1.19 -14.48
CA GLN A 217 -0.64 -0.27 -15.57
C GLN A 217 -1.00 1.11 -15.02
N LEU A 218 -0.14 2.11 -15.21
CA LEU A 218 -0.42 3.48 -14.84
C LEU A 218 -1.65 3.99 -15.61
N ILE A 219 -2.60 4.55 -14.88
CA ILE A 219 -3.78 5.20 -15.45
C ILE A 219 -3.43 6.67 -15.66
N LYS A 220 -3.26 7.09 -16.91
CA LYS A 220 -3.08 8.48 -17.29
C LYS A 220 -4.41 9.10 -17.66
N LYS A 221 -4.61 10.38 -17.36
CA LYS A 221 -5.73 11.15 -17.90
C LYS A 221 -5.49 11.43 -19.38
N ARG A 222 -6.56 11.55 -20.14
CA ARG A 222 -6.47 11.82 -21.59
C ARG A 222 -5.70 13.08 -21.91
N ASP A 223 -5.86 14.12 -21.09
CA ASP A 223 -5.17 15.40 -21.26
C ASP A 223 -3.64 15.28 -21.07
N GLU A 224 -3.19 14.40 -20.18
CA GLU A 224 -1.76 14.10 -19.96
C GLU A 224 -1.13 13.31 -21.13
N LEU A 225 -1.93 12.59 -21.94
CA LEU A 225 -1.46 11.87 -23.13
C LEU A 225 -1.21 12.78 -24.32
N LEU A 226 -1.93 13.91 -24.40
CA LEU A 226 -1.74 14.90 -25.48
C LEU A 226 -0.46 15.70 -25.31
N ASP A 227 -0.10 16.00 -24.07
CA ASP A 227 1.16 16.72 -23.75
C ASP A 227 2.39 15.85 -24.07
N ASP A 228 2.32 14.51 -23.86
CA ASP A 228 3.40 13.58 -24.20
C ASP A 228 3.56 13.43 -25.75
N GLU A 229 2.48 13.54 -26.55
CA GLU A 229 2.54 13.43 -28.01
C GLU A 229 3.15 14.69 -28.65
N GLU A 230 2.94 15.89 -28.09
CA GLU A 230 3.54 17.13 -28.58
C GLU A 230 5.06 17.23 -28.33
N GLU A 231 5.61 16.55 -27.30
CA GLU A 231 7.06 16.51 -27.06
C GLU A 231 7.82 15.63 -28.07
N TYR A 232 7.15 14.66 -28.72
CA TYR A 232 7.79 13.78 -29.70
C TYR A 232 7.74 14.26 -31.16
N GLU A 233 6.97 15.33 -31.44
CA GLU A 233 6.91 15.91 -32.81
C GLU A 233 7.91 17.06 -33.04
N CYS A 234 8.78 17.38 -32.07
CA CYS A 234 9.72 18.51 -32.15
C CYS A 234 11.20 18.09 -32.33
N ASP A 235 11.50 16.91 -32.90
CA ASP A 235 12.87 16.52 -33.27
C ASP A 235 13.04 16.32 -34.79
#